data_ea52006328a6346f4f005b18a2f528f4
#
_entry.id   ea52006328a6346f4f005b18a2f528f4
#
_cell.length_a   1.000
_cell.length_b   1.000
_cell.length_c   1.000
_cell.angle_alpha   90.00
_cell.angle_beta   90.00
_cell.angle_gamma   90.00
#
_symmetry.space_group_name_H-M   'P 1'
#
loop_
_entity.id
_entity.type
_entity.pdbx_description
1 polymer ?
#
loop_
_entity_poly.entity_id
_entity_poly.type
_entity_poly.pdbx_seq_one_letter_code
_entity_poly.pdbx_strand_id
1 'polypeptide(L)'
;MAYPDSDPKTPAEGSSTFADRPLVHQFWWVGTLAAIVTLSFGLKLLGNGLSELVGDRVEQLFGFATNPALGLLVGVITTALVQSSSAVTSIVVGLVATGMPVTTAIPIIMGANIGTTITNTLLSLGQIGDRDRFERSFAAATIHDCFNLLCVALFLPLEISTHFLTRLSAVFADRVQDWGLVFENQVGLKLLIAPFVNATIALTHNLPPILHGSVWLGLGILTVLISIAALAKTLTLAIEQVGQMRLFGAIGAHPLMAMLTGTGITVIVQSSSTTTSLMIPLAASRAWELETIYPFTLGANIGTCTTAFLAATAVTGSTSLAALQIALAHLLHNTLGILTIYGIPQLRSLPLRGARWLARSTDNPWAIAGYILGIFFLIPGLAIAASLL
;
A
#
# COMPACT_ATOMS: atom_id res chain seq x y z
N MET A 1 -43.71 33.13 47.36
CA MET A 1 -42.35 32.64 47.37
C MET A 1 -41.89 32.65 45.90
N ALA A 2 -41.07 33.63 45.52
CA ALA A 2 -40.57 33.82 44.15
C ALA A 2 -39.25 33.06 44.01
N TYR A 3 -39.12 32.28 42.94
CA TYR A 3 -37.84 31.66 42.51
C TYR A 3 -36.97 32.72 41.82
N PRO A 4 -35.67 32.77 42.08
CA PRO A 4 -34.79 33.71 41.39
C PRO A 4 -34.40 33.10 39.98
N ASP A 5 -34.53 33.97 39.00
CA ASP A 5 -33.98 33.79 37.62
C ASP A 5 -32.49 33.48 37.66
N SER A 6 -32.09 32.34 37.11
CA SER A 6 -30.70 32.04 36.81
C SER A 6 -30.42 32.43 35.37
N ASP A 7 -29.70 33.51 35.17
CA ASP A 7 -29.09 33.92 33.88
C ASP A 7 -28.29 32.77 33.25
N PRO A 8 -28.49 32.45 31.97
CA PRO A 8 -27.61 31.54 31.26
C PRO A 8 -26.27 32.23 31.01
N LYS A 9 -25.23 31.75 31.68
CA LYS A 9 -23.85 32.15 31.45
C LYS A 9 -23.52 31.90 29.99
N THR A 10 -23.22 32.94 29.25
CA THR A 10 -22.57 32.96 27.96
C THR A 10 -21.32 32.07 28.00
N PRO A 11 -21.12 31.15 27.03
CA PRO A 11 -19.88 30.40 26.93
C PRO A 11 -18.73 31.36 26.65
N ALA A 12 -17.64 31.22 27.38
CA ALA A 12 -16.42 31.98 27.20
C ALA A 12 -15.89 31.77 25.75
N GLU A 13 -15.91 32.84 24.99
CA GLU A 13 -15.09 33.00 23.79
C GLU A 13 -13.62 32.90 24.20
N GLY A 14 -12.91 31.91 23.69
CA GLY A 14 -11.46 31.90 23.86
C GLY A 14 -10.82 30.51 24.04
N SER A 15 -11.10 29.55 23.15
CA SER A 15 -10.14 28.51 22.87
C SER A 15 -9.86 28.50 21.37
N SER A 16 -8.97 29.40 20.92
CA SER A 16 -8.33 29.25 19.64
C SER A 16 -7.57 27.94 19.69
N THR A 17 -8.15 26.89 19.10
CA THR A 17 -7.46 25.61 18.92
C THR A 17 -6.21 25.86 18.11
N PHE A 18 -5.13 25.14 18.38
CA PHE A 18 -3.83 25.18 17.68
C PHE A 18 -3.97 25.03 16.14
N ALA A 19 -5.16 24.67 15.67
CA ALA A 19 -5.57 24.44 14.31
C ALA A 19 -5.66 25.70 13.41
N ASP A 20 -5.84 26.89 13.97
CA ASP A 20 -6.10 28.13 13.22
C ASP A 20 -4.85 28.92 12.81
N ARG A 21 -3.65 28.34 12.92
CA ARG A 21 -2.41 29.02 12.55
C ARG A 21 -2.00 28.64 11.11
N PRO A 22 -2.07 29.54 10.13
CA PRO A 22 -1.67 29.27 8.75
C PRO A 22 -0.22 28.79 8.60
N LEU A 23 0.66 29.16 9.51
CA LEU A 23 2.07 28.72 9.55
C LEU A 23 2.22 27.22 9.88
N VAL A 24 1.36 26.66 10.72
CA VAL A 24 1.41 25.22 11.07
C VAL A 24 1.01 24.37 9.89
N HIS A 25 0.05 24.81 9.10
CA HIS A 25 -0.41 24.11 7.91
C HIS A 25 0.70 24.06 6.83
N GLN A 26 1.41 25.17 6.60
CA GLN A 26 2.52 25.22 5.66
C GLN A 26 3.67 24.29 6.07
N PHE A 27 3.92 24.13 7.37
CA PHE A 27 4.97 23.27 7.90
C PHE A 27 4.77 21.79 7.50
N TRP A 28 3.54 21.27 7.52
CA TRP A 28 3.27 19.89 7.14
C TRP A 28 3.42 19.63 5.65
N TRP A 29 3.12 20.61 4.80
CA TRP A 29 3.37 20.49 3.35
C TRP A 29 4.87 20.49 3.04
N VAL A 30 5.65 21.27 3.77
CA VAL A 30 7.13 21.22 3.67
C VAL A 30 7.64 19.85 4.12
N GLY A 31 7.10 19.30 5.21
CA GLY A 31 7.41 17.95 5.67
C GLY A 31 7.06 16.87 4.62
N THR A 32 5.93 17.01 3.96
CA THR A 32 5.52 16.12 2.86
C THR A 32 6.50 16.19 1.67
N LEU A 33 6.89 17.38 1.27
CA LEU A 33 7.89 17.57 0.21
C LEU A 33 9.25 16.98 0.61
N ALA A 34 9.69 17.21 1.85
CA ALA A 34 10.92 16.62 2.38
C ALA A 34 10.87 15.08 2.37
N ALA A 35 9.73 14.49 2.73
CA ALA A 35 9.53 13.04 2.68
C ALA A 35 9.63 12.49 1.24
N ILE A 36 9.10 13.20 0.23
CA ILE A 36 9.23 12.81 -1.19
C ILE A 36 10.70 12.88 -1.64
N VAL A 37 11.43 13.93 -1.27
CA VAL A 37 12.87 14.08 -1.58
C VAL A 37 13.66 12.94 -0.93
N THR A 38 13.37 12.63 0.34
CA THR A 38 14.02 11.54 1.08
C THR A 38 13.68 10.18 0.47
N LEU A 39 12.45 9.98 -0.01
CA LEU A 39 12.06 8.77 -0.74
C LEU A 39 12.91 8.60 -2.01
N SER A 40 13.08 9.68 -2.79
CA SER A 40 13.89 9.67 -4.02
C SER A 40 15.36 9.34 -3.72
N PHE A 41 15.90 9.89 -2.62
CA PHE A 41 17.26 9.56 -2.16
C PHE A 41 17.35 8.07 -1.78
N GLY A 42 16.39 7.54 -1.01
CA GLY A 42 16.34 6.12 -0.65
C GLY A 42 16.28 5.18 -1.86
N LEU A 43 15.45 5.50 -2.86
CA LEU A 43 15.34 4.72 -4.10
C LEU A 43 16.65 4.78 -4.91
N LYS A 44 17.36 5.92 -4.92
CA LYS A 44 18.67 6.05 -5.57
C LYS A 44 19.74 5.21 -4.89
N LEU A 45 19.78 5.21 -3.54
CA LEU A 45 20.69 4.35 -2.77
C LEU A 45 20.39 2.86 -3.01
N LEU A 46 19.12 2.48 -2.99
CA LEU A 46 18.70 1.11 -3.26
C LEU A 46 19.18 0.66 -4.64
N GLY A 47 18.99 1.49 -5.66
CA GLY A 47 19.42 1.22 -7.02
C GLY A 47 20.94 1.08 -7.14
N ASN A 48 21.68 2.02 -6.61
CA ASN A 48 23.14 1.99 -6.63
C ASN A 48 23.68 0.77 -5.85
N GLY A 49 23.12 0.48 -4.66
CA GLY A 49 23.53 -0.68 -3.85
C GLY A 49 23.29 -2.00 -4.55
N LEU A 50 22.14 -2.15 -5.21
CA LEU A 50 21.84 -3.34 -5.99
C LEU A 50 22.78 -3.49 -7.19
N SER A 51 23.01 -2.40 -7.95
CA SER A 51 23.95 -2.40 -9.08
C SER A 51 25.37 -2.78 -8.68
N GLU A 52 25.82 -2.32 -7.51
CA GLU A 52 27.15 -2.65 -6.96
C GLU A 52 27.27 -4.12 -6.57
N LEU A 53 26.22 -4.69 -5.96
CA LEU A 53 26.22 -6.07 -5.48
C LEU A 53 26.10 -7.08 -6.62
N VAL A 54 25.30 -6.78 -7.62
CA VAL A 54 24.88 -7.73 -8.64
C VAL A 54 25.54 -7.44 -9.98
N GLY A 55 25.89 -6.17 -10.25
CA GLY A 55 26.49 -5.73 -11.52
C GLY A 55 25.59 -6.14 -12.69
N ASP A 56 26.19 -6.70 -13.73
CA ASP A 56 25.48 -7.18 -14.93
C ASP A 56 24.62 -8.44 -14.71
N ARG A 57 24.60 -8.98 -13.47
CA ARG A 57 23.83 -10.19 -13.13
C ARG A 57 22.44 -9.88 -12.55
N VAL A 58 21.94 -8.65 -12.71
CA VAL A 58 20.61 -8.23 -12.21
C VAL A 58 19.51 -9.18 -12.70
N GLU A 59 19.55 -9.60 -13.97
CA GLU A 59 18.61 -10.56 -14.53
C GLU A 59 18.69 -11.94 -13.86
N GLN A 60 19.89 -12.39 -13.48
CA GLN A 60 20.09 -13.65 -12.77
C GLN A 60 19.58 -13.58 -11.34
N LEU A 61 19.77 -12.44 -10.65
CA LEU A 61 19.23 -12.22 -9.31
C LEU A 61 17.71 -12.35 -9.27
N PHE A 62 17.03 -11.82 -10.31
CA PHE A 62 15.58 -11.92 -10.40
C PHE A 62 15.11 -13.20 -11.12
N GLY A 63 16.04 -14.06 -11.56
CA GLY A 63 15.76 -15.31 -12.27
C GLY A 63 14.82 -16.25 -11.50
N PHE A 64 14.91 -16.28 -10.15
CA PHE A 64 13.98 -17.07 -9.32
C PHE A 64 12.54 -16.53 -9.40
N ALA A 65 12.36 -15.22 -9.57
CA ALA A 65 11.06 -14.57 -9.66
C ALA A 65 10.50 -14.51 -11.10
N THR A 66 11.20 -15.12 -12.09
CA THR A 66 10.65 -15.27 -13.45
C THR A 66 9.46 -16.23 -13.48
N ASN A 67 9.33 -17.11 -12.48
CA ASN A 67 8.10 -17.83 -12.22
C ASN A 67 7.09 -16.89 -11.55
N PRO A 68 5.99 -16.52 -12.21
CA PRO A 68 5.03 -15.57 -11.67
C PRO A 68 4.38 -16.02 -10.35
N ALA A 69 4.24 -17.34 -10.13
CA ALA A 69 3.73 -17.85 -8.87
C ALA A 69 4.71 -17.58 -7.71
N LEU A 70 6.02 -17.72 -7.95
CA LEU A 70 7.04 -17.38 -6.94
C LEU A 70 7.09 -15.87 -6.70
N GLY A 71 7.00 -15.05 -7.75
CA GLY A 71 6.89 -13.60 -7.61
C GLY A 71 5.69 -13.20 -6.73
N LEU A 72 4.52 -13.80 -6.96
CA LEU A 72 3.34 -13.62 -6.10
C LEU A 72 3.65 -13.94 -4.64
N LEU A 73 4.22 -15.12 -4.37
CA LEU A 73 4.50 -15.58 -3.00
C LEU A 73 5.55 -14.71 -2.30
N VAL A 74 6.55 -14.21 -3.03
CA VAL A 74 7.50 -13.21 -2.52
C VAL A 74 6.78 -11.93 -2.11
N GLY A 75 5.84 -11.45 -2.93
CA GLY A 75 5.02 -10.29 -2.59
C GLY A 75 4.18 -10.51 -1.33
N VAL A 76 3.54 -11.67 -1.17
CA VAL A 76 2.76 -12.05 0.01
C VAL A 76 3.63 -12.02 1.27
N ILE A 77 4.71 -12.80 1.30
CA ILE A 77 5.55 -12.95 2.50
C ILE A 77 6.26 -11.64 2.87
N THR A 78 6.76 -10.90 1.86
CA THR A 78 7.45 -9.63 2.12
C THR A 78 6.48 -8.61 2.73
N THR A 79 5.27 -8.51 2.21
CA THR A 79 4.27 -7.59 2.75
C THR A 79 3.78 -8.04 4.13
N ALA A 80 3.62 -9.33 4.36
CA ALA A 80 3.25 -9.86 5.67
C ALA A 80 4.32 -9.58 6.74
N LEU A 81 5.60 -9.64 6.37
CA LEU A 81 6.73 -9.33 7.27
C LEU A 81 6.86 -7.84 7.53
N VAL A 82 6.81 -7.02 6.47
CA VAL A 82 6.95 -5.55 6.56
C VAL A 82 5.68 -4.89 7.09
N GLN A 83 4.51 -5.56 6.98
CA GLN A 83 3.17 -5.04 7.31
C GLN A 83 2.80 -3.75 6.56
N SER A 84 3.38 -3.54 5.37
CA SER A 84 3.16 -2.36 4.54
C SER A 84 3.30 -2.68 3.06
N SER A 85 2.17 -2.84 2.37
CA SER A 85 2.18 -3.01 0.91
C SER A 85 2.67 -1.75 0.19
N SER A 86 2.42 -0.56 0.74
CA SER A 86 2.93 0.71 0.21
C SER A 86 4.46 0.73 0.17
N ALA A 87 5.11 0.25 1.25
CA ALA A 87 6.56 0.14 1.32
C ALA A 87 7.09 -0.89 0.31
N VAL A 88 6.49 -2.09 0.29
CA VAL A 88 6.88 -3.16 -0.65
C VAL A 88 6.71 -2.71 -2.10
N THR A 89 5.57 -2.09 -2.44
CA THR A 89 5.33 -1.58 -3.80
C THR A 89 6.34 -0.50 -4.19
N SER A 90 6.69 0.42 -3.26
CA SER A 90 7.72 1.44 -3.53
C SER A 90 9.10 0.83 -3.77
N ILE A 91 9.45 -0.20 -3.00
CA ILE A 91 10.70 -0.96 -3.23
C ILE A 91 10.67 -1.63 -4.60
N VAL A 92 9.54 -2.27 -4.99
CA VAL A 92 9.38 -2.91 -6.30
C VAL A 92 9.52 -1.90 -7.43
N VAL A 93 8.92 -0.69 -7.29
CA VAL A 93 9.12 0.42 -8.25
C VAL A 93 10.60 0.78 -8.36
N GLY A 94 11.31 0.85 -7.24
CA GLY A 94 12.76 1.09 -7.21
C GLY A 94 13.55 -0.03 -7.90
N LEU A 95 13.19 -1.30 -7.66
CA LEU A 95 13.83 -2.45 -8.29
C LEU A 95 13.60 -2.47 -9.82
N VAL A 96 12.41 -2.09 -10.28
CA VAL A 96 12.13 -1.93 -11.73
C VAL A 96 13.00 -0.82 -12.31
N ALA A 97 13.19 0.27 -11.58
CA ALA A 97 14.11 1.33 -11.99
C ALA A 97 15.58 0.88 -12.08
N THR A 98 15.95 -0.23 -11.47
CA THR A 98 17.31 -0.81 -11.52
C THR A 98 17.44 -2.00 -12.46
N GLY A 99 16.38 -2.33 -13.24
CA GLY A 99 16.42 -3.36 -14.26
C GLY A 99 15.59 -4.62 -13.98
N MET A 100 14.81 -4.67 -12.87
CA MET A 100 13.85 -5.75 -12.70
C MET A 100 12.80 -5.68 -13.82
N PRO A 101 12.55 -6.77 -14.56
CA PRO A 101 11.51 -6.79 -15.59
C PRO A 101 10.12 -6.49 -15.00
N VAL A 102 9.31 -5.70 -15.71
CA VAL A 102 7.92 -5.37 -15.29
C VAL A 102 7.08 -6.64 -15.18
N THR A 103 7.30 -7.63 -16.05
CA THR A 103 6.65 -8.95 -16.02
C THR A 103 6.90 -9.72 -14.71
N THR A 104 8.07 -9.54 -14.10
CA THR A 104 8.43 -10.10 -12.80
C THR A 104 7.81 -9.28 -11.65
N ALA A 105 7.78 -7.96 -11.80
CA ALA A 105 7.30 -7.05 -10.76
C ALA A 105 5.76 -7.12 -10.55
N ILE A 106 4.98 -7.34 -11.62
CA ILE A 106 3.50 -7.39 -11.54
C ILE A 106 3.01 -8.49 -10.58
N PRO A 107 3.45 -9.76 -10.67
CA PRO A 107 3.06 -10.79 -9.71
C PRO A 107 3.45 -10.46 -8.27
N ILE A 108 4.61 -9.82 -8.05
CA ILE A 108 5.03 -9.39 -6.71
C ILE A 108 4.04 -8.36 -6.14
N ILE A 109 3.59 -7.40 -6.94
CA ILE A 109 2.58 -6.41 -6.51
C ILE A 109 1.22 -7.06 -6.25
N MET A 110 0.80 -8.03 -7.08
CA MET A 110 -0.41 -8.81 -6.81
C MET A 110 -0.33 -9.52 -5.44
N GLY A 111 0.83 -10.10 -5.13
CA GLY A 111 1.10 -10.73 -3.84
C GLY A 111 1.13 -9.73 -2.69
N ALA A 112 1.70 -8.54 -2.91
CA ALA A 112 1.72 -7.49 -1.90
C ALA A 112 0.31 -7.05 -1.50
N ASN A 113 -0.65 -7.02 -2.42
CA ASN A 113 -2.06 -6.75 -2.10
C ASN A 113 -2.65 -7.81 -1.17
N ILE A 114 -2.35 -9.10 -1.39
CA ILE A 114 -2.79 -10.19 -0.50
C ILE A 114 -2.16 -10.03 0.89
N GLY A 115 -0.83 -9.82 0.96
CA GLY A 115 -0.12 -9.68 2.24
C GLY A 115 -0.58 -8.52 3.13
N THR A 116 -1.27 -7.54 2.57
CA THR A 116 -1.74 -6.33 3.29
C THR A 116 -2.69 -6.64 4.44
N THR A 117 -3.48 -7.69 4.31
CA THR A 117 -4.60 -7.97 5.22
C THR A 117 -4.20 -8.64 6.53
N ILE A 118 -2.96 -9.11 6.65
CA ILE A 118 -2.46 -9.70 7.89
C ILE A 118 -2.66 -8.77 9.09
N THR A 119 -2.45 -7.47 8.92
CA THR A 119 -2.61 -6.46 9.99
C THR A 119 -4.05 -6.42 10.50
N ASN A 120 -5.03 -6.40 9.57
CA ASN A 120 -6.45 -6.39 9.91
C ASN A 120 -6.90 -7.70 10.58
N THR A 121 -6.37 -8.82 10.09
CA THR A 121 -6.62 -10.14 10.68
C THR A 121 -6.12 -10.19 12.12
N LEU A 122 -4.91 -9.67 12.39
CA LEU A 122 -4.38 -9.58 13.75
C LEU A 122 -5.21 -8.65 14.64
N LEU A 123 -5.69 -7.50 14.12
CA LEU A 123 -6.55 -6.58 14.87
C LEU A 123 -7.90 -7.22 15.26
N SER A 124 -8.46 -8.07 14.41
CA SER A 124 -9.72 -8.76 14.70
C SER A 124 -9.62 -9.69 15.91
N LEU A 125 -8.39 -10.19 16.24
CA LEU A 125 -8.13 -11.01 17.41
C LEU A 125 -8.46 -10.28 18.74
N GLY A 126 -8.45 -8.94 18.74
CA GLY A 126 -8.88 -8.15 19.89
C GLY A 126 -10.34 -8.40 20.31
N GLN A 127 -11.15 -9.04 19.45
CA GLN A 127 -12.56 -9.38 19.70
C GLN A 127 -12.78 -10.86 20.00
N ILE A 128 -11.73 -11.67 20.14
CA ILE A 128 -11.80 -13.15 20.24
C ILE A 128 -12.59 -13.63 21.47
N GLY A 129 -12.71 -12.82 22.50
CA GLY A 129 -13.48 -13.11 23.72
C GLY A 129 -15.00 -13.10 23.54
N ASP A 130 -15.50 -12.51 22.46
CA ASP A 130 -16.92 -12.47 22.08
C ASP A 130 -17.08 -13.00 20.67
N ARG A 131 -17.63 -14.21 20.54
CA ARG A 131 -17.74 -14.93 19.25
C ARG A 131 -18.48 -14.12 18.19
N ASP A 132 -19.57 -13.48 18.54
CA ASP A 132 -20.42 -12.74 17.60
C ASP A 132 -19.69 -11.45 17.12
N ARG A 133 -18.98 -10.76 18.01
CA ARG A 133 -18.10 -9.63 17.64
C ARG A 133 -16.90 -10.08 16.82
N PHE A 134 -16.29 -11.20 17.20
CA PHE A 134 -15.15 -11.76 16.48
C PHE A 134 -15.54 -12.15 15.05
N GLU A 135 -16.64 -12.89 14.86
CA GLU A 135 -17.11 -13.31 13.52
C GLU A 135 -17.28 -12.10 12.58
N ARG A 136 -17.90 -11.01 13.07
CA ARG A 136 -18.06 -9.79 12.27
C ARG A 136 -16.74 -9.08 12.01
N SER A 137 -15.90 -8.94 13.01
CA SER A 137 -14.58 -8.31 12.90
C SER A 137 -13.68 -9.06 11.93
N PHE A 138 -13.66 -10.38 12.04
CA PHE A 138 -12.83 -11.25 11.21
C PHE A 138 -13.32 -11.27 9.77
N ALA A 139 -14.65 -11.27 9.53
CA ALA A 139 -15.21 -11.13 8.20
C ALA A 139 -14.85 -9.76 7.58
N ALA A 140 -14.91 -8.68 8.35
CA ALA A 140 -14.50 -7.34 7.90
C ALA A 140 -12.98 -7.25 7.62
N ALA A 141 -12.17 -7.96 8.39
CA ALA A 141 -10.73 -8.04 8.18
C ALA A 141 -10.37 -8.82 6.90
N THR A 142 -11.06 -9.94 6.65
CA THR A 142 -10.71 -10.90 5.59
C THR A 142 -11.43 -10.67 4.26
N ILE A 143 -12.40 -9.73 4.19
CA ILE A 143 -13.09 -9.43 2.92
C ILE A 143 -12.10 -8.90 1.87
N HIS A 144 -11.08 -8.18 2.29
CA HIS A 144 -10.01 -7.70 1.44
C HIS A 144 -9.18 -8.86 0.87
N ASP A 145 -8.86 -9.87 1.69
CA ASP A 145 -8.20 -11.11 1.25
C ASP A 145 -9.01 -11.82 0.17
N CYS A 146 -10.29 -12.07 0.48
CA CYS A 146 -11.18 -12.77 -0.43
C CYS A 146 -11.29 -12.06 -1.78
N PHE A 147 -11.30 -10.72 -1.78
CA PHE A 147 -11.29 -9.93 -3.00
C PHE A 147 -9.96 -10.04 -3.75
N ASN A 148 -8.82 -9.83 -3.09
CA ASN A 148 -7.51 -9.87 -3.73
C ASN A 148 -7.15 -11.27 -4.22
N LEU A 149 -7.50 -12.33 -3.49
CA LEU A 149 -7.33 -13.72 -3.93
C LEU A 149 -8.13 -14.00 -5.19
N LEU A 150 -9.37 -13.50 -5.27
CA LEU A 150 -10.20 -13.65 -6.47
C LEU A 150 -9.64 -12.83 -7.64
N CYS A 151 -9.12 -11.61 -7.40
CA CYS A 151 -8.40 -10.84 -8.41
C CYS A 151 -7.19 -11.62 -8.96
N VAL A 152 -6.38 -12.17 -8.07
CA VAL A 152 -5.21 -12.96 -8.47
C VAL A 152 -5.62 -14.22 -9.25
N ALA A 153 -6.65 -14.93 -8.81
CA ALA A 153 -7.17 -16.11 -9.50
C ALA A 153 -7.65 -15.80 -10.94
N LEU A 154 -8.13 -14.57 -11.19
CA LEU A 154 -8.54 -14.13 -12.52
C LEU A 154 -7.37 -13.57 -13.35
N PHE A 155 -6.60 -12.66 -12.78
CA PHE A 155 -5.63 -11.88 -13.54
C PHE A 155 -4.23 -12.50 -13.62
N LEU A 156 -3.80 -13.34 -12.67
CA LEU A 156 -2.49 -13.98 -12.74
C LEU A 156 -2.42 -15.01 -13.90
N PRO A 157 -3.39 -15.92 -14.09
CA PRO A 157 -3.37 -16.80 -15.26
C PRO A 157 -3.44 -16.03 -16.59
N LEU A 158 -4.21 -14.93 -16.63
CA LEU A 158 -4.29 -14.07 -17.80
C LEU A 158 -2.95 -13.35 -18.06
N GLU A 159 -2.27 -12.89 -17.02
CA GLU A 159 -0.93 -12.28 -17.13
C GLU A 159 0.11 -13.31 -17.62
N ILE A 160 0.10 -14.51 -17.05
CA ILE A 160 1.03 -15.60 -17.44
C ILE A 160 0.85 -15.96 -18.91
N SER A 161 -0.39 -16.07 -19.40
CA SER A 161 -0.68 -16.54 -20.76
C SER A 161 -0.56 -15.45 -21.82
N THR A 162 -0.87 -14.20 -21.48
CA THR A 162 -1.02 -13.11 -22.47
C THR A 162 -0.18 -11.87 -22.19
N HIS A 163 0.43 -11.75 -21.02
CA HIS A 163 1.04 -10.51 -20.53
C HIS A 163 0.06 -9.33 -20.56
N PHE A 164 -1.20 -9.59 -20.21
CA PHE A 164 -2.30 -8.63 -20.36
C PHE A 164 -2.05 -7.33 -19.60
N LEU A 165 -1.74 -7.41 -18.29
CA LEU A 165 -1.47 -6.22 -17.48
C LEU A 165 -0.16 -5.53 -17.89
N THR A 166 0.86 -6.31 -18.23
CA THR A 166 2.13 -5.79 -18.76
C THR A 166 1.88 -4.97 -20.03
N ARG A 167 1.16 -5.51 -21.00
CA ARG A 167 0.86 -4.81 -22.27
C ARG A 167 -0.05 -3.60 -22.06
N LEU A 168 -1.09 -3.78 -21.27
CA LEU A 168 -2.06 -2.71 -21.02
C LEU A 168 -1.39 -1.53 -20.28
N SER A 169 -0.59 -1.81 -19.24
CA SER A 169 0.13 -0.77 -18.51
C SER A 169 1.20 -0.07 -19.35
N ALA A 170 1.84 -0.77 -20.30
CA ALA A 170 2.76 -0.16 -21.24
C ALA A 170 2.04 0.88 -22.13
N VAL A 171 0.90 0.50 -22.73
CA VAL A 171 0.11 1.41 -23.57
C VAL A 171 -0.29 2.67 -22.79
N PHE A 172 -0.70 2.51 -21.51
CA PHE A 172 -1.05 3.68 -20.67
C PHE A 172 0.19 4.50 -20.32
N ALA A 173 1.33 3.86 -20.03
CA ALA A 173 2.57 4.56 -19.72
C ALA A 173 3.06 5.41 -20.91
N ASP A 174 3.03 4.84 -22.13
CA ASP A 174 3.37 5.56 -23.36
C ASP A 174 2.44 6.77 -23.58
N ARG A 175 1.13 6.62 -23.36
CA ARG A 175 0.19 7.74 -23.46
C ARG A 175 0.46 8.86 -22.45
N VAL A 176 0.76 8.49 -21.21
CA VAL A 176 1.11 9.46 -20.16
C VAL A 176 2.42 10.18 -20.52
N GLN A 177 3.37 9.48 -21.13
CA GLN A 177 4.61 10.07 -21.66
C GLN A 177 4.30 11.05 -22.81
N ASP A 178 3.47 10.66 -23.78
CA ASP A 178 3.05 11.53 -24.90
C ASP A 178 2.40 12.84 -24.42
N TRP A 179 1.69 12.81 -23.29
CA TRP A 179 1.10 14.00 -22.69
C TRP A 179 2.11 14.87 -21.94
N GLY A 180 3.38 14.49 -21.91
CA GLY A 180 4.45 15.21 -21.20
C GLY A 180 4.34 15.16 -19.68
N LEU A 181 3.57 14.19 -19.16
CA LEU A 181 3.38 13.98 -17.72
C LEU A 181 4.45 13.07 -17.10
N VAL A 182 5.36 12.54 -17.90
CA VAL A 182 6.51 11.75 -17.40
C VAL A 182 7.67 12.70 -17.08
N PHE A 183 8.12 12.63 -15.87
CA PHE A 183 9.17 13.51 -15.34
C PHE A 183 10.58 12.98 -15.66
N GLU A 184 10.91 12.77 -16.95
CA GLU A 184 12.23 12.27 -17.37
C GLU A 184 13.40 13.15 -16.91
N ASN A 185 13.18 14.45 -16.81
CA ASN A 185 14.19 15.46 -16.50
C ASN A 185 13.88 16.25 -15.22
N GLN A 186 13.69 15.56 -14.11
CA GLN A 186 13.59 16.25 -12.81
C GLN A 186 14.97 16.80 -12.37
N VAL A 187 15.48 17.80 -13.08
CA VAL A 187 16.75 18.46 -12.74
C VAL A 187 16.72 18.96 -11.30
N GLY A 188 15.59 19.54 -10.87
CA GLY A 188 15.43 20.05 -9.50
C GLY A 188 15.55 18.95 -8.44
N LEU A 189 14.89 17.81 -8.63
CA LEU A 189 14.95 16.69 -7.68
C LEU A 189 16.34 16.06 -7.64
N LYS A 190 16.98 15.88 -8.81
CA LYS A 190 18.37 15.40 -8.89
C LYS A 190 19.33 16.33 -8.15
N LEU A 191 19.19 17.66 -8.29
CA LEU A 191 20.01 18.64 -7.60
C LEU A 191 19.81 18.58 -6.08
N LEU A 192 18.58 18.34 -5.61
CA LEU A 192 18.28 18.24 -4.18
C LEU A 192 18.88 16.99 -3.54
N ILE A 193 18.88 15.83 -4.24
CA ILE A 193 19.41 14.58 -3.68
C ILE A 193 20.91 14.38 -3.91
N ALA A 194 21.51 15.02 -4.93
CA ALA A 194 22.91 14.83 -5.29
C ALA A 194 23.90 15.05 -4.13
N PRO A 195 23.77 16.09 -3.28
CA PRO A 195 24.70 16.28 -2.15
C PRO A 195 24.68 15.11 -1.17
N PHE A 196 23.51 14.55 -0.89
CA PHE A 196 23.35 13.42 0.02
C PHE A 196 23.90 12.12 -0.58
N VAL A 197 23.65 11.87 -1.87
CA VAL A 197 24.26 10.74 -2.60
C VAL A 197 25.78 10.84 -2.60
N ASN A 198 26.33 12.01 -2.94
CA ASN A 198 27.77 12.23 -2.96
C ASN A 198 28.42 12.09 -1.57
N ALA A 199 27.73 12.57 -0.52
CA ALA A 199 28.19 12.37 0.85
C ALA A 199 28.22 10.89 1.24
N THR A 200 27.19 10.12 0.84
CA THR A 200 27.16 8.67 1.10
C THR A 200 28.29 7.96 0.36
N ILE A 201 28.55 8.32 -0.90
CA ILE A 201 29.70 7.81 -1.67
C ILE A 201 31.00 8.11 -0.93
N ALA A 202 31.23 9.36 -0.51
CA ALA A 202 32.45 9.78 0.16
C ALA A 202 32.67 9.05 1.49
N LEU A 203 31.61 8.74 2.23
CA LEU A 203 31.69 8.03 3.51
C LEU A 203 31.97 6.52 3.34
N THR A 204 31.56 5.95 2.21
CA THR A 204 31.59 4.50 2.02
C THR A 204 32.64 4.04 1.00
N HIS A 205 33.34 4.96 0.31
CA HIS A 205 34.28 4.63 -0.78
C HIS A 205 35.44 3.70 -0.38
N ASN A 206 35.82 3.70 0.90
CA ASN A 206 36.92 2.84 1.41
C ASN A 206 36.44 1.41 1.77
N LEU A 207 35.13 1.13 1.68
CA LEU A 207 34.61 -0.20 1.97
C LEU A 207 34.85 -1.16 0.79
N PRO A 208 35.08 -2.46 1.06
CA PRO A 208 35.08 -3.47 0.00
C PRO A 208 33.77 -3.44 -0.81
N PRO A 209 33.77 -3.72 -2.12
CA PRO A 209 32.57 -3.60 -2.97
C PRO A 209 31.31 -4.30 -2.44
N ILE A 210 31.46 -5.51 -1.91
CA ILE A 210 30.33 -6.27 -1.33
C ILE A 210 29.74 -5.53 -0.11
N LEU A 211 30.59 -5.00 0.78
CA LEU A 211 30.16 -4.27 1.96
C LEU A 211 29.58 -2.90 1.58
N HIS A 212 30.19 -2.22 0.60
CA HIS A 212 29.72 -0.97 0.03
C HIS A 212 28.31 -1.09 -0.52
N GLY A 213 28.08 -2.05 -1.43
CA GLY A 213 26.76 -2.32 -2.00
C GLY A 213 25.71 -2.75 -0.96
N SER A 214 26.11 -3.59 0.02
CA SER A 214 25.21 -4.02 1.10
C SER A 214 24.77 -2.87 2.01
N VAL A 215 25.69 -1.97 2.37
CA VAL A 215 25.39 -0.76 3.15
C VAL A 215 24.42 0.15 2.38
N TRP A 216 24.67 0.37 1.10
CA TRP A 216 23.78 1.21 0.28
C TRP A 216 22.39 0.59 0.10
N LEU A 217 22.33 -0.72 -0.12
CA LEU A 217 21.05 -1.43 -0.22
C LEU A 217 20.25 -1.34 1.10
N GLY A 218 20.92 -1.60 2.24
CA GLY A 218 20.30 -1.53 3.56
C GLY A 218 19.84 -0.10 3.92
N LEU A 219 20.70 0.91 3.70
CA LEU A 219 20.35 2.32 3.89
C LEU A 219 19.22 2.75 2.93
N GLY A 220 19.24 2.29 1.69
CA GLY A 220 18.18 2.55 0.71
C GLY A 220 16.82 2.03 1.19
N ILE A 221 16.74 0.75 1.59
CA ILE A 221 15.53 0.15 2.13
C ILE A 221 15.06 0.92 3.37
N LEU A 222 15.93 1.16 4.34
CA LEU A 222 15.59 1.87 5.57
C LEU A 222 15.08 3.29 5.28
N THR A 223 15.73 4.01 4.37
CA THR A 223 15.33 5.37 3.98
C THR A 223 13.97 5.36 3.28
N VAL A 224 13.69 4.40 2.41
CA VAL A 224 12.36 4.22 1.78
C VAL A 224 11.29 4.00 2.85
N LEU A 225 11.52 3.09 3.81
CA LEU A 225 10.56 2.82 4.89
C LEU A 225 10.28 4.06 5.75
N ILE A 226 11.35 4.78 6.16
CA ILE A 226 11.22 6.00 6.95
C ILE A 226 10.48 7.09 6.15
N SER A 227 10.79 7.24 4.86
CA SER A 227 10.15 8.24 4.00
C SER A 227 8.66 8.01 3.84
N ILE A 228 8.24 6.76 3.66
CA ILE A 228 6.82 6.41 3.54
C ILE A 228 6.10 6.66 4.87
N ALA A 229 6.71 6.30 6.00
CA ALA A 229 6.14 6.59 7.32
C ALA A 229 6.03 8.11 7.59
N ALA A 230 7.06 8.88 7.21
CA ALA A 230 7.06 10.34 7.31
C ALA A 230 6.00 10.97 6.40
N LEU A 231 5.88 10.49 5.15
CA LEU A 231 4.88 10.93 4.18
C LEU A 231 3.47 10.70 4.72
N ALA A 232 3.19 9.51 5.23
CA ALA A 232 1.91 9.17 5.86
C ALA A 232 1.59 10.14 7.01
N LYS A 233 2.53 10.35 7.92
CA LYS A 233 2.36 11.24 9.07
C LYS A 233 2.13 12.69 8.66
N THR A 234 2.93 13.23 7.76
CA THR A 234 2.86 14.64 7.36
C THR A 234 1.59 14.93 6.55
N LEU A 235 1.19 14.02 5.64
CA LEU A 235 -0.07 14.14 4.91
C LEU A 235 -1.29 14.08 5.85
N THR A 236 -1.32 13.12 6.78
CA THR A 236 -2.40 13.05 7.78
C THR A 236 -2.53 14.35 8.53
N LEU A 237 -1.43 14.89 9.09
CA LEU A 237 -1.44 16.14 9.85
C LEU A 237 -1.77 17.37 8.99
N ALA A 238 -1.44 17.36 7.69
CA ALA A 238 -1.81 18.43 6.77
C ALA A 238 -3.33 18.47 6.49
N ILE A 239 -4.02 17.33 6.62
CA ILE A 239 -5.43 17.18 6.18
C ILE A 239 -6.38 16.92 7.36
N GLU A 240 -5.91 16.60 8.56
CA GLU A 240 -6.75 16.31 9.76
C GLU A 240 -7.80 17.37 10.08
N GLN A 241 -7.66 18.58 9.54
CA GLN A 241 -8.60 19.68 9.72
C GLN A 241 -9.82 19.62 8.80
N VAL A 242 -9.87 18.70 7.82
CA VAL A 242 -10.97 18.57 6.86
C VAL A 242 -12.04 17.59 7.38
N GLY A 243 -12.55 17.84 8.61
CA GLY A 243 -13.82 17.31 9.09
C GLY A 243 -14.05 15.80 8.98
N GLN A 244 -13.45 15.00 9.86
CA GLN A 244 -13.67 13.54 9.97
C GLN A 244 -15.16 13.13 10.01
N MET A 245 -16.03 13.91 10.65
CA MET A 245 -17.46 13.59 10.80
C MET A 245 -18.25 13.57 9.47
N ARG A 246 -17.89 14.38 8.47
CA ARG A 246 -18.55 14.39 7.16
C ARG A 246 -18.18 13.18 6.30
N LEU A 247 -16.96 12.66 6.48
CA LEU A 247 -16.47 11.48 5.76
C LEU A 247 -17.23 10.21 6.16
N PHE A 248 -17.49 10.01 7.44
CA PHE A 248 -18.23 8.83 7.92
C PHE A 248 -19.70 8.83 7.48
N GLY A 249 -20.36 9.99 7.38
CA GLY A 249 -21.73 10.08 6.85
C GLY A 249 -21.86 9.68 5.38
N ALA A 250 -20.81 9.89 4.59
CA ALA A 250 -20.80 9.55 3.16
C ALA A 250 -20.70 8.02 2.90
N ILE A 251 -20.08 7.27 3.80
CA ILE A 251 -19.85 5.82 3.61
C ILE A 251 -21.16 5.03 3.59
N GLY A 252 -22.13 5.39 4.44
CA GLY A 252 -23.43 4.70 4.49
C GLY A 252 -24.41 5.09 3.38
N ALA A 253 -24.16 6.19 2.65
CA ALA A 253 -25.11 6.76 1.71
C ALA A 253 -25.17 6.01 0.38
N HIS A 254 -24.03 5.63 -0.19
CA HIS A 254 -23.94 4.96 -1.50
C HIS A 254 -22.59 4.23 -1.66
N PRO A 255 -22.54 3.05 -2.31
CA PRO A 255 -21.31 2.28 -2.50
C PRO A 255 -20.16 3.07 -3.16
N LEU A 256 -20.46 3.91 -4.13
CA LEU A 256 -19.47 4.75 -4.78
C LEU A 256 -18.87 5.78 -3.81
N MET A 257 -19.69 6.36 -2.93
CA MET A 257 -19.21 7.28 -1.90
C MET A 257 -18.34 6.58 -0.87
N ALA A 258 -18.69 5.34 -0.50
CA ALA A 258 -17.84 4.51 0.33
C ALA A 258 -16.48 4.24 -0.33
N MET A 259 -16.45 3.89 -1.63
CA MET A 259 -15.20 3.70 -2.39
C MET A 259 -14.39 5.00 -2.43
N LEU A 260 -14.99 6.12 -2.79
CA LEU A 260 -14.30 7.41 -2.86
C LEU A 260 -13.74 7.83 -1.50
N THR A 261 -14.49 7.58 -0.42
CA THR A 261 -14.05 7.86 0.95
C THR A 261 -12.87 6.96 1.34
N GLY A 262 -12.96 5.65 1.07
CA GLY A 262 -11.86 4.71 1.30
C GLY A 262 -10.61 5.08 0.51
N THR A 263 -10.78 5.47 -0.78
CA THR A 263 -9.68 5.98 -1.61
C THR A 263 -9.07 7.22 -1.00
N GLY A 264 -9.89 8.24 -0.70
CA GLY A 264 -9.43 9.53 -0.18
C GLY A 264 -8.68 9.39 1.16
N ILE A 265 -9.24 8.62 2.10
CA ILE A 265 -8.56 8.35 3.38
C ILE A 265 -7.24 7.64 3.15
N THR A 266 -7.19 6.63 2.28
CA THR A 266 -5.95 5.88 2.01
C THR A 266 -4.90 6.74 1.31
N VAL A 267 -5.29 7.61 0.39
CA VAL A 267 -4.38 8.60 -0.24
C VAL A 267 -3.75 9.51 0.81
N ILE A 268 -4.55 9.94 1.81
CA ILE A 268 -4.08 10.80 2.90
C ILE A 268 -3.18 10.01 3.86
N VAL A 269 -3.67 8.88 4.37
CA VAL A 269 -2.98 8.08 5.37
C VAL A 269 -1.79 7.30 4.78
N GLN A 270 -1.74 7.14 3.45
CA GLN A 270 -0.73 6.34 2.71
C GLN A 270 -0.65 4.88 3.20
N SER A 271 -1.73 4.37 3.79
CA SER A 271 -1.82 3.02 4.35
C SER A 271 -3.24 2.48 4.25
N SER A 272 -3.45 1.52 3.35
CA SER A 272 -4.75 0.84 3.25
C SER A 272 -5.05 -0.02 4.48
N SER A 273 -4.03 -0.62 5.11
CA SER A 273 -4.22 -1.39 6.34
C SER A 273 -4.76 -0.51 7.47
N THR A 274 -4.19 0.69 7.65
CA THR A 274 -4.68 1.65 8.64
C THR A 274 -6.10 2.11 8.30
N THR A 275 -6.38 2.41 7.03
CA THR A 275 -7.72 2.82 6.57
C THR A 275 -8.76 1.74 6.83
N THR A 276 -8.49 0.51 6.43
CA THR A 276 -9.43 -0.61 6.57
C THR A 276 -9.55 -1.10 8.01
N SER A 277 -8.54 -0.90 8.85
CA SER A 277 -8.59 -1.22 10.29
C SER A 277 -9.68 -0.46 11.03
N LEU A 278 -10.04 0.74 10.57
CA LEU A 278 -11.17 1.53 11.12
C LEU A 278 -12.51 0.80 10.99
N MET A 279 -12.64 -0.10 10.01
CA MET A 279 -13.87 -0.85 9.79
C MET A 279 -14.07 -2.01 10.77
N ILE A 280 -13.01 -2.49 11.39
CA ILE A 280 -13.05 -3.67 12.28
C ILE A 280 -13.92 -3.42 13.53
N PRO A 281 -13.69 -2.35 14.33
CA PRO A 281 -14.54 -2.04 15.47
C PRO A 281 -15.97 -1.66 15.05
N LEU A 282 -16.16 -1.06 13.87
CA LEU A 282 -17.49 -0.70 13.35
C LEU A 282 -18.29 -1.95 12.95
N ALA A 283 -17.64 -2.97 12.40
CA ALA A 283 -18.24 -4.28 12.16
C ALA A 283 -18.55 -4.99 13.49
N ALA A 284 -17.62 -4.99 14.45
CA ALA A 284 -17.80 -5.61 15.76
C ALA A 284 -19.04 -5.07 16.48
N SER A 285 -19.24 -3.76 16.47
CA SER A 285 -20.34 -3.07 17.13
C SER A 285 -21.67 -3.10 16.37
N ARG A 286 -21.73 -3.73 15.17
CA ARG A 286 -22.87 -3.68 14.24
C ARG A 286 -23.22 -2.27 13.76
N ALA A 287 -22.31 -1.32 13.88
CA ALA A 287 -22.52 0.02 13.32
C ALA A 287 -22.59 -0.02 11.80
N TRP A 288 -21.81 -0.93 11.19
CA TRP A 288 -21.84 -1.15 9.74
C TRP A 288 -21.82 -2.63 9.39
N GLU A 289 -22.63 -2.96 8.38
CA GLU A 289 -22.69 -4.29 7.78
C GLU A 289 -21.51 -4.51 6.81
N LEU A 290 -21.18 -5.78 6.58
CA LEU A 290 -20.08 -6.16 5.69
C LEU A 290 -20.25 -5.61 4.26
N GLU A 291 -21.50 -5.52 3.79
CA GLU A 291 -21.89 -4.95 2.50
C GLU A 291 -21.53 -3.45 2.36
N THR A 292 -21.60 -2.71 3.44
CA THR A 292 -21.19 -1.29 3.50
C THR A 292 -19.69 -1.14 3.59
N ILE A 293 -19.03 -2.02 4.35
CA ILE A 293 -17.58 -2.04 4.53
C ILE A 293 -16.87 -2.45 3.23
N TYR A 294 -17.43 -3.36 2.46
CA TYR A 294 -16.79 -3.91 1.27
C TYR A 294 -16.40 -2.84 0.23
N PRO A 295 -17.31 -1.96 -0.26
CA PRO A 295 -16.92 -0.92 -1.20
C PRO A 295 -15.90 0.06 -0.62
N PHE A 296 -15.94 0.38 0.67
CA PHE A 296 -14.93 1.20 1.32
C PHE A 296 -13.53 0.55 1.24
N THR A 297 -13.45 -0.76 1.50
CA THR A 297 -12.20 -1.54 1.39
C THR A 297 -11.67 -1.55 -0.04
N LEU A 298 -12.55 -1.65 -1.04
CA LEU A 298 -12.16 -1.56 -2.46
C LEU A 298 -11.57 -0.19 -2.80
N GLY A 299 -12.16 0.87 -2.26
CA GLY A 299 -11.60 2.23 -2.37
C GLY A 299 -10.23 2.34 -1.74
N ALA A 300 -10.01 1.75 -0.57
CA ALA A 300 -8.70 1.73 0.07
C ALA A 300 -7.64 1.04 -0.80
N ASN A 301 -8.01 -0.01 -1.54
CA ASN A 301 -7.14 -0.68 -2.51
C ASN A 301 -6.69 0.25 -3.65
N ILE A 302 -7.60 1.06 -4.19
CA ILE A 302 -7.27 2.09 -5.19
C ILE A 302 -6.35 3.14 -4.59
N GLY A 303 -6.64 3.61 -3.37
CA GLY A 303 -5.83 4.63 -2.68
C GLY A 303 -4.38 4.21 -2.47
N THR A 304 -4.12 2.92 -2.26
CA THR A 304 -2.75 2.37 -2.10
C THR A 304 -1.88 2.60 -3.35
N CYS A 305 -2.47 2.64 -4.55
CA CYS A 305 -1.72 2.85 -5.79
C CYS A 305 -1.03 4.21 -5.83
N THR A 306 -1.52 5.21 -5.08
CA THR A 306 -0.91 6.55 -5.01
C THR A 306 0.53 6.49 -4.53
N THR A 307 0.85 5.59 -3.59
CA THR A 307 2.24 5.41 -3.11
C THR A 307 3.15 4.90 -4.21
N ALA A 308 2.66 3.99 -5.08
CA ALA A 308 3.41 3.52 -6.25
C ALA A 308 3.69 4.66 -7.24
N PHE A 309 2.70 5.55 -7.47
CA PHE A 309 2.90 6.72 -8.31
C PHE A 309 3.91 7.70 -7.70
N LEU A 310 3.82 7.96 -6.40
CA LEU A 310 4.80 8.80 -5.71
C LEU A 310 6.22 8.22 -5.82
N ALA A 311 6.38 6.90 -5.66
CA ALA A 311 7.65 6.23 -5.86
C ALA A 311 8.12 6.34 -7.33
N ALA A 312 7.22 6.16 -8.30
CA ALA A 312 7.55 6.28 -9.72
C ALA A 312 7.99 7.72 -10.08
N THR A 313 7.33 8.75 -9.53
CA THR A 313 7.77 10.15 -9.74
C THR A 313 9.13 10.45 -9.12
N ALA A 314 9.56 9.67 -8.13
CA ALA A 314 10.86 9.79 -7.51
C ALA A 314 11.99 9.17 -8.36
N VAL A 315 11.67 8.31 -9.34
CA VAL A 315 12.61 7.72 -10.28
C VAL A 315 12.88 8.69 -11.43
N THR A 316 14.14 8.86 -11.77
CA THR A 316 14.57 9.81 -12.81
C THR A 316 15.46 9.13 -13.86
N GLY A 317 15.37 9.57 -15.10
CA GLY A 317 16.20 9.06 -16.21
C GLY A 317 15.45 8.05 -17.08
N SER A 318 16.20 7.22 -17.82
CA SER A 318 15.65 6.29 -18.83
C SER A 318 14.71 5.21 -18.26
N THR A 319 14.76 4.95 -16.95
CA THR A 319 13.94 3.93 -16.31
C THR A 319 12.65 4.49 -15.68
N SER A 320 12.42 5.81 -15.78
CA SER A 320 11.21 6.47 -15.24
C SER A 320 9.92 5.93 -15.88
N LEU A 321 9.95 5.60 -17.17
CA LEU A 321 8.81 5.02 -17.87
C LEU A 321 8.45 3.63 -17.32
N ALA A 322 9.45 2.77 -17.09
CA ALA A 322 9.22 1.45 -16.49
C ALA A 322 8.69 1.54 -15.05
N ALA A 323 9.20 2.50 -14.28
CA ALA A 323 8.70 2.80 -12.93
C ALA A 323 7.23 3.29 -12.96
N LEU A 324 6.87 4.13 -13.91
CA LEU A 324 5.48 4.56 -14.13
C LEU A 324 4.61 3.39 -14.58
N GLN A 325 5.12 2.55 -15.48
CA GLN A 325 4.40 1.39 -16.00
C GLN A 325 3.98 0.44 -14.86
N ILE A 326 4.86 0.18 -13.89
CA ILE A 326 4.52 -0.69 -12.76
C ILE A 326 3.51 -0.05 -11.80
N ALA A 327 3.56 1.28 -11.59
CA ALA A 327 2.53 2.00 -10.84
C ALA A 327 1.16 1.94 -11.54
N LEU A 328 1.14 2.08 -12.87
CA LEU A 328 -0.07 1.91 -13.68
C LEU A 328 -0.57 0.47 -13.68
N ALA A 329 0.31 -0.54 -13.73
CA ALA A 329 -0.08 -1.94 -13.63
C ALA A 329 -0.79 -2.23 -12.30
N HIS A 330 -0.30 -1.66 -11.18
CA HIS A 330 -0.95 -1.77 -9.87
C HIS A 330 -2.35 -1.13 -9.88
N LEU A 331 -2.48 0.09 -10.41
CA LEU A 331 -3.78 0.76 -10.53
C LEU A 331 -4.75 -0.03 -11.42
N LEU A 332 -4.29 -0.49 -12.58
CA LEU A 332 -5.08 -1.27 -13.52
C LEU A 332 -5.54 -2.59 -12.90
N HIS A 333 -4.65 -3.33 -12.22
CA HIS A 333 -5.01 -4.56 -11.53
C HIS A 333 -6.15 -4.33 -10.52
N ASN A 334 -6.04 -3.33 -9.67
CA ASN A 334 -7.06 -3.02 -8.66
C ASN A 334 -8.36 -2.53 -9.32
N THR A 335 -8.28 -1.64 -10.31
CA THR A 335 -9.46 -1.07 -10.98
C THR A 335 -10.20 -2.13 -11.77
N LEU A 336 -9.50 -2.94 -12.56
CA LEU A 336 -10.09 -4.03 -13.33
C LEU A 336 -10.69 -5.10 -12.40
N GLY A 337 -10.02 -5.40 -11.27
CA GLY A 337 -10.55 -6.26 -10.23
C GLY A 337 -11.90 -5.73 -9.69
N ILE A 338 -11.99 -4.45 -9.40
CA ILE A 338 -13.22 -3.82 -8.94
C ILE A 338 -14.30 -3.87 -10.03
N LEU A 339 -13.97 -3.48 -11.25
CA LEU A 339 -14.92 -3.49 -12.37
C LEU A 339 -15.45 -4.90 -12.65
N THR A 340 -14.60 -5.92 -12.58
CA THR A 340 -14.97 -7.31 -12.85
C THR A 340 -15.70 -7.93 -11.66
N ILE A 341 -15.10 -7.89 -10.47
CA ILE A 341 -15.66 -8.63 -9.32
C ILE A 341 -16.80 -7.87 -8.68
N TYR A 342 -16.66 -6.56 -8.44
CA TYR A 342 -17.71 -5.77 -7.82
C TYR A 342 -18.77 -5.31 -8.82
N GLY A 343 -18.36 -5.03 -10.08
CA GLY A 343 -19.26 -4.61 -11.15
C GLY A 343 -20.21 -5.70 -11.61
N ILE A 344 -19.81 -6.97 -11.60
CA ILE A 344 -20.65 -8.11 -11.99
C ILE A 344 -21.40 -8.64 -10.77
N PRO A 345 -22.77 -8.58 -10.73
CA PRO A 345 -23.55 -8.95 -9.54
C PRO A 345 -23.28 -10.37 -9.02
N GLN A 346 -23.04 -11.32 -9.91
CA GLN A 346 -22.76 -12.72 -9.56
C GLN A 346 -21.41 -12.87 -8.83
N LEU A 347 -20.39 -12.13 -9.27
CA LEU A 347 -19.05 -12.17 -8.69
C LEU A 347 -18.95 -11.35 -7.41
N ARG A 348 -19.71 -10.23 -7.31
CA ARG A 348 -19.72 -9.34 -6.13
C ARG A 348 -19.99 -10.07 -4.83
N SER A 349 -20.83 -11.10 -4.86
CA SER A 349 -21.20 -11.87 -3.67
C SER A 349 -20.11 -12.85 -3.21
N LEU A 350 -19.13 -13.19 -4.07
CA LEU A 350 -18.11 -14.20 -3.75
C LEU A 350 -17.19 -13.79 -2.60
N PRO A 351 -16.58 -12.58 -2.60
CA PRO A 351 -15.76 -12.13 -1.47
C PRO A 351 -16.56 -12.04 -0.16
N LEU A 352 -17.81 -11.57 -0.22
CA LEU A 352 -18.69 -11.51 0.95
C LEU A 352 -18.96 -12.89 1.55
N ARG A 353 -19.28 -13.88 0.69
CA ARG A 353 -19.52 -15.27 1.11
C ARG A 353 -18.23 -15.89 1.65
N GLY A 354 -17.11 -15.67 0.97
CA GLY A 354 -15.80 -16.17 1.38
C GLY A 354 -15.40 -15.66 2.77
N ALA A 355 -15.51 -14.35 3.00
CA ALA A 355 -15.17 -13.73 4.28
C ALA A 355 -16.08 -14.24 5.42
N ARG A 356 -17.39 -14.37 5.19
CA ARG A 356 -18.30 -14.93 6.17
C ARG A 356 -18.05 -16.41 6.44
N TRP A 357 -17.77 -17.19 5.39
CA TRP A 357 -17.44 -18.61 5.54
C TRP A 357 -16.16 -18.77 6.35
N LEU A 358 -15.12 -18.00 6.03
CA LEU A 358 -13.84 -18.03 6.75
C LEU A 358 -14.03 -17.65 8.22
N ALA A 359 -14.78 -16.59 8.51
CA ALA A 359 -15.07 -16.15 9.87
C ALA A 359 -15.83 -17.19 10.70
N ARG A 360 -16.75 -17.95 10.10
CA ARG A 360 -17.48 -19.04 10.76
C ARG A 360 -16.62 -20.29 10.96
N SER A 361 -15.68 -20.54 10.04
CA SER A 361 -14.81 -21.72 10.07
C SER A 361 -13.63 -21.56 11.05
N THR A 362 -13.28 -20.32 11.40
CA THR A 362 -12.22 -20.00 12.36
C THR A 362 -12.78 -19.76 13.76
N ASP A 363 -13.27 -20.84 14.39
CA ASP A 363 -13.98 -20.80 15.67
C ASP A 363 -13.07 -20.92 16.90
N ASN A 364 -11.78 -21.14 16.69
CA ASN A 364 -10.81 -21.26 17.77
C ASN A 364 -9.46 -20.59 17.42
N PRO A 365 -8.64 -20.22 18.42
CA PRO A 365 -7.36 -19.55 18.20
C PRO A 365 -6.38 -20.30 17.31
N TRP A 366 -6.41 -21.62 17.32
CA TRP A 366 -5.51 -22.45 16.51
C TRP A 366 -5.88 -22.44 15.03
N ALA A 367 -7.19 -22.42 14.71
CA ALA A 367 -7.65 -22.25 13.32
C ALA A 367 -7.23 -20.88 12.76
N ILE A 368 -7.30 -19.83 13.58
CA ILE A 368 -6.88 -18.49 13.20
C ILE A 368 -5.36 -18.44 12.99
N ALA A 369 -4.59 -18.99 13.94
CA ALA A 369 -3.14 -19.11 13.82
C ALA A 369 -2.74 -19.92 12.58
N GLY A 370 -3.44 -21.03 12.31
CA GLY A 370 -3.26 -21.84 11.11
C GLY A 370 -3.54 -21.09 9.82
N TYR A 371 -4.60 -20.25 9.79
CA TYR A 371 -4.88 -19.37 8.67
C TYR A 371 -3.76 -18.34 8.45
N ILE A 372 -3.38 -17.61 9.50
CA ILE A 372 -2.35 -16.56 9.40
C ILE A 372 -1.00 -17.18 9.01
N LEU A 373 -0.54 -18.18 9.76
CA LEU A 373 0.74 -18.80 9.49
C LEU A 373 0.75 -19.56 8.16
N GLY A 374 -0.36 -20.25 7.82
CA GLY A 374 -0.50 -21.01 6.59
C GLY A 374 -0.44 -20.12 5.35
N ILE A 375 -1.34 -19.17 5.26
CA ILE A 375 -1.52 -18.37 4.04
C ILE A 375 -0.36 -17.37 3.83
N PHE A 376 0.10 -16.72 4.91
CA PHE A 376 1.06 -15.61 4.76
C PHE A 376 2.53 -16.04 4.90
N PHE A 377 2.81 -17.21 5.49
CA PHE A 377 4.20 -17.61 5.76
C PHE A 377 4.54 -19.02 5.30
N LEU A 378 3.79 -20.07 5.75
CA LEU A 378 4.17 -21.45 5.50
C LEU A 378 4.02 -21.83 4.03
N ILE A 379 2.86 -21.57 3.42
CA ILE A 379 2.65 -21.88 1.99
C ILE A 379 3.62 -21.09 1.11
N PRO A 380 3.77 -19.75 1.24
CA PRO A 380 4.75 -19.01 0.48
C PRO A 380 6.19 -19.46 0.74
N GLY A 381 6.57 -19.62 2.01
CA GLY A 381 7.94 -19.99 2.39
C GLY A 381 8.35 -21.37 1.89
N LEU A 382 7.47 -22.37 2.06
CA LEU A 382 7.74 -23.75 1.59
C LEU A 382 7.79 -23.82 0.05
N ALA A 383 6.90 -23.12 -0.65
CA ALA A 383 6.92 -23.11 -2.10
C ALA A 383 8.18 -22.43 -2.66
N ILE A 384 8.62 -21.31 -2.04
CA ILE A 384 9.88 -20.66 -2.40
C ILE A 384 11.07 -21.61 -2.09
N ALA A 385 11.12 -22.20 -0.91
CA ALA A 385 12.18 -23.13 -0.55
C ALA A 385 12.25 -24.33 -1.50
N ALA A 386 11.10 -24.92 -1.86
CA ALA A 386 11.03 -26.04 -2.81
C ALA A 386 11.48 -25.65 -4.22
N SER A 387 11.39 -24.40 -4.61
CA SER A 387 11.84 -23.92 -5.93
C SER A 387 13.35 -23.68 -6.00
N LEU A 388 14.03 -23.65 -4.85
CA LEU A 388 15.49 -23.46 -4.76
C LEU A 388 16.25 -24.80 -4.66
N LEU A 389 15.54 -25.92 -4.46
CA LEU A 389 16.06 -27.28 -4.47
C LEU A 389 16.01 -27.89 -5.87
#